data_be929817a725a57fedf42d6ee4a7d32f
#
_entry.id   be929817a725a57fedf42d6ee4a7d32f
#
_cell.length_a   1.000
_cell.length_b   1.000
_cell.length_c   1.000
_cell.angle_alpha   90.00
_cell.angle_beta   90.00
_cell.angle_gamma   90.00
#
_symmetry.space_group_name_H-M   'P 1'
#
loop_
_entity.id
_entity.type
_entity.pdbx_description
1 polymer ?
#
loop_
_entity_poly.entity_id
_entity_poly.type
_entity_poly.pdbx_seq_one_letter_code
_entity_poly.pdbx_strand_id
1 'polypeptide(L)'
;GAGADANGAVGISVGVQDVRLTGNTWYWPGGNGISWNWQAPAGAVMTGINPQDTGDNSADNIGGVYYAYIQKLVNGVWYNVSRA
;
A
#
# COMPACT_ATOMS: atom_id res chain seq x y z
N GLY A 1 -12.54 24.37 7.24
CA GLY A 1 -12.35 24.74 7.27
C GLY A 1 -11.92 24.95 7.61
N ALA A 2 -12.26 24.80 7.69
CA ALA A 2 -11.95 25.20 7.79
C ALA A 2 -11.61 25.23 8.11
N GLY A 3 -12.05 25.02 8.34
CA GLY A 3 -11.90 25.33 8.42
C GLY A 3 -11.72 24.96 8.76
N ALA A 4 -12.15 24.64 8.70
CA ALA A 4 -12.11 24.63 8.78
C ALA A 4 -12.07 24.15 8.87
N ASP A 5 -12.51 23.86 8.87
CA ASP A 5 -12.52 23.86 8.69
C ASP A 5 -12.46 23.44 8.66
N ALA A 6 -12.92 23.18 8.71
CA ALA A 6 -12.87 23.19 8.44
C ALA A 6 -12.59 23.06 8.61
N ASN A 7 -12.78 22.75 8.70
CA ASN A 7 -12.32 23.03 8.63
C ASN A 7 -11.85 23.40 9.01
N GLY A 8 -12.00 23.44 9.27
CA GLY A 8 -11.54 23.97 9.42
C GLY A 8 -10.89 24.37 9.85
N ALA A 9 -10.74 24.49 10.16
CA ALA A 9 -10.11 24.86 10.30
C ALA A 9 -9.55 25.51 10.48
N VAL A 10 -9.77 25.67 10.69
CA VAL A 10 -8.98 26.56 10.93
C VAL A 10 -7.62 26.55 10.65
N GLY A 11 -6.96 27.23 10.34
CA GLY A 11 -5.63 27.30 9.91
C GLY A 11 -4.57 26.53 10.64
N ILE A 12 -4.94 25.64 11.40
CA ILE A 12 -3.97 24.84 12.09
C ILE A 12 -3.51 23.73 11.21
N SER A 13 -2.25 23.60 11.04
CA SER A 13 -1.70 22.73 10.05
C SER A 13 -1.00 21.52 10.63
N VAL A 14 -1.56 20.96 11.69
CA VAL A 14 -0.99 19.76 12.27
C VAL A 14 -1.63 18.49 11.73
N GLY A 15 -2.61 18.58 10.84
CA GLY A 15 -3.24 17.43 10.24
C GLY A 15 -2.41 16.87 9.09
N VAL A 16 -2.93 15.82 8.49
CA VAL A 16 -2.32 15.22 7.30
C VAL A 16 -2.48 16.18 6.13
N GLN A 17 -1.37 16.52 5.50
CA GLN A 17 -1.33 17.48 4.40
C GLN A 17 -1.41 16.79 3.05
N ASP A 18 -0.98 15.54 2.98
CA ASP A 18 -0.99 14.75 1.75
C ASP A 18 -0.81 13.29 2.09
N VAL A 19 -1.09 12.43 1.13
CA VAL A 19 -0.91 10.98 1.24
C VAL A 19 -0.27 10.50 -0.03
N ARG A 20 0.64 9.55 0.09
CA ARG A 20 1.27 8.92 -1.07
C ARG A 20 1.55 7.47 -0.82
N LEU A 21 1.81 6.73 -1.90
CA LEU A 21 2.37 5.39 -1.83
C LEU A 21 3.87 5.47 -2.11
N THR A 22 4.62 4.61 -1.45
CA THR A 22 6.05 4.42 -1.79
C THR A 22 6.16 3.62 -3.08
N GLY A 23 7.36 3.45 -3.59
CA GLY A 23 7.60 2.55 -4.70
C GLY A 23 7.24 1.11 -4.32
N ASN A 24 6.92 0.31 -5.34
CA ASN A 24 6.52 -1.08 -5.14
C ASN A 24 7.67 -1.93 -4.63
N THR A 25 7.34 -2.87 -3.76
CA THR A 25 8.22 -3.93 -3.32
C THR A 25 7.66 -5.26 -3.79
N TRP A 26 8.53 -6.18 -4.14
CA TRP A 26 8.16 -7.49 -4.65
C TRP A 26 8.23 -8.54 -3.55
N TYR A 27 7.20 -9.35 -3.42
CA TYR A 27 7.20 -10.51 -2.55
C TYR A 27 7.07 -11.77 -3.39
N TRP A 28 8.01 -12.68 -3.23
CA TRP A 28 8.03 -13.96 -3.93
C TRP A 28 7.83 -15.08 -2.93
N PRO A 29 6.78 -15.90 -3.07
CA PRO A 29 6.50 -16.95 -2.09
C PRO A 29 7.42 -18.16 -2.17
N GLY A 30 8.25 -18.28 -3.19
CA GLY A 30 9.27 -19.30 -3.20
C GLY A 30 9.11 -20.41 -4.23
N GLY A 31 8.08 -20.39 -5.05
CA GLY A 31 7.97 -21.38 -6.10
C GLY A 31 6.54 -21.64 -6.53
N ASN A 32 6.39 -22.57 -7.45
CA ASN A 32 5.10 -23.01 -7.97
C ASN A 32 4.58 -24.20 -7.19
N GLY A 33 3.29 -24.41 -7.25
CA GLY A 33 2.67 -25.59 -6.68
C GLY A 33 2.68 -25.67 -5.18
N ILE A 34 2.90 -24.54 -4.52
CA ILE A 34 2.90 -24.48 -3.05
C ILE A 34 1.73 -23.63 -2.59
N SER A 35 1.25 -23.95 -1.40
CA SER A 35 0.28 -23.08 -0.73
C SER A 35 1.04 -22.00 0.03
N TRP A 36 0.51 -20.79 -0.01
CA TRP A 36 1.12 -19.70 0.75
C TRP A 36 0.06 -18.71 1.18
N ASN A 37 0.40 -17.99 2.21
CA ASN A 37 -0.47 -17.00 2.80
C ASN A 37 0.34 -15.74 3.01
N TRP A 38 -0.21 -14.61 2.57
CA TRP A 38 0.50 -13.35 2.69
C TRP A 38 -0.47 -12.24 3.04
N GLN A 39 -0.04 -11.40 3.94
CA GLN A 39 -0.72 -10.16 4.26
C GLN A 39 0.30 -9.04 4.15
N ALA A 40 -0.17 -7.89 3.67
CA ALA A 40 0.69 -6.72 3.57
C ALA A 40 1.23 -6.35 4.96
N PRO A 41 2.49 -5.93 5.05
CA PRO A 41 3.02 -5.43 6.32
C PRO A 41 2.20 -4.26 6.85
N ALA A 42 2.34 -3.99 8.14
CA ALA A 42 1.64 -2.86 8.74
C ALA A 42 1.94 -1.58 7.98
N GLY A 43 0.89 -0.85 7.64
CA GLY A 43 1.02 0.40 6.88
C GLY A 43 1.17 0.22 5.38
N ALA A 44 1.13 -1.00 4.88
CA ALA A 44 1.28 -1.29 3.45
C ALA A 44 0.00 -1.84 2.86
N VAL A 45 -0.09 -1.79 1.55
CA VAL A 45 -1.19 -2.37 0.79
C VAL A 45 -0.63 -3.10 -0.42
N MET A 46 -1.35 -4.12 -0.87
CA MET A 46 -1.00 -4.80 -2.10
C MET A 46 -1.33 -3.88 -3.28
N THR A 47 -0.37 -3.72 -4.17
CA THR A 47 -0.55 -2.86 -5.34
C THR A 47 -0.63 -3.64 -6.65
N GLY A 48 -0.26 -4.92 -6.64
CA GLY A 48 -0.34 -5.71 -7.85
C GLY A 48 -0.10 -7.17 -7.57
N ILE A 49 -0.44 -8.00 -8.54
CA ILE A 49 -0.19 -9.42 -8.50
C ILE A 49 0.50 -9.83 -9.79
N ASN A 50 1.20 -10.95 -9.72
CA ASN A 50 1.84 -11.54 -10.88
C ASN A 50 1.24 -12.92 -11.11
N PRO A 51 0.11 -13.02 -11.83
CA PRO A 51 -0.45 -14.31 -12.16
C PRO A 51 0.41 -15.00 -13.19
N GLN A 52 0.54 -16.31 -13.07
CA GLN A 52 1.28 -17.13 -14.03
C GLN A 52 0.34 -18.20 -14.54
N ASP A 53 0.39 -18.43 -15.83
CA ASP A 53 -0.46 -19.42 -16.43
C ASP A 53 0.36 -20.48 -17.14
N THR A 54 -0.30 -21.58 -17.41
CA THR A 54 0.27 -22.69 -18.16
C THR A 54 -0.49 -22.90 -19.44
N GLY A 55 -1.42 -22.02 -19.78
CA GLY A 55 -2.24 -22.14 -20.99
C GLY A 55 -2.74 -20.79 -21.44
N ASP A 56 -3.62 -20.81 -22.43
CA ASP A 56 -4.11 -19.58 -23.05
C ASP A 56 -5.07 -18.86 -22.10
N ASN A 57 -4.73 -17.63 -21.74
CA ASN A 57 -5.60 -16.76 -20.96
C ASN A 57 -6.01 -17.34 -19.61
N SER A 58 -5.23 -18.24 -19.05
CA SER A 58 -5.52 -18.76 -17.72
C SER A 58 -4.39 -18.37 -16.76
N ALA A 59 -4.77 -18.02 -15.55
CA ALA A 59 -3.83 -17.74 -14.49
C ALA A 59 -3.96 -18.85 -13.47
N ASP A 60 -3.14 -19.88 -13.59
CA ASP A 60 -3.28 -21.07 -12.78
C ASP A 60 -2.70 -20.88 -11.38
N ASN A 61 -1.79 -19.95 -11.21
CA ASN A 61 -1.20 -19.67 -9.92
C ASN A 61 -0.74 -18.23 -9.86
N ILE A 62 -0.54 -17.77 -8.65
CA ILE A 62 -0.02 -16.43 -8.41
C ILE A 62 1.46 -16.57 -8.08
N GLY A 63 2.31 -15.97 -8.91
CA GLY A 63 3.76 -16.06 -8.75
C GLY A 63 4.31 -15.14 -7.69
N GLY A 64 3.59 -14.10 -7.36
CA GLY A 64 4.02 -13.15 -6.33
C GLY A 64 3.12 -11.94 -6.29
N VAL A 65 3.44 -11.03 -5.40
CA VAL A 65 2.66 -9.81 -5.21
C VAL A 65 3.60 -8.62 -5.11
N TYR A 66 3.05 -7.46 -5.46
CA TYR A 66 3.69 -6.17 -5.22
C TYR A 66 2.96 -5.47 -4.10
N TYR A 67 3.70 -4.74 -3.30
CA TYR A 67 3.10 -3.94 -2.24
C TYR A 67 3.87 -2.65 -2.07
N ALA A 68 3.22 -1.68 -1.46
CA ALA A 68 3.82 -0.38 -1.18
C ALA A 68 3.30 0.13 0.15
N TYR A 69 4.06 1.01 0.75
CA TYR A 69 3.66 1.62 2.01
C TYR A 69 2.89 2.90 1.75
N ILE A 70 1.87 3.12 2.55
CA ILE A 70 1.12 4.36 2.55
C ILE A 70 1.85 5.32 3.46
N GLN A 71 2.09 6.52 2.97
CA GLN A 71 2.74 7.56 3.75
C GLN A 71 1.86 8.79 3.83
N LYS A 72 2.00 9.51 4.92
CA LYS A 72 1.31 10.76 5.17
C LYS A 72 2.33 11.86 5.37
N LEU A 73 1.97 13.04 4.92
CA LEU A 73 2.79 14.24 5.08
C LEU A 73 2.27 15.04 6.26
N VAL A 74 3.12 15.27 7.24
CA VAL A 74 2.79 16.08 8.41
C VAL A 74 3.96 17.01 8.68
N ASN A 75 3.69 18.31 8.63
CA ASN A 75 4.71 19.34 8.88
C ASN A 75 5.97 19.15 8.03
N GLY A 76 5.78 18.83 6.78
CA GLY A 76 6.90 18.70 5.85
C GLY A 76 7.67 17.39 5.94
N VAL A 77 7.20 16.43 6.71
CA VAL A 77 7.85 15.13 6.87
C VAL A 77 6.90 14.01 6.49
N TRP A 78 7.39 13.04 5.76
CA TRP A 78 6.62 11.86 5.38
C TRP A 78 6.81 10.75 6.42
N TYR A 79 5.69 10.20 6.86
CA TYR A 79 5.66 9.10 7.82
C TYR A 79 4.89 7.95 7.24
N ASN A 80 5.32 6.72 7.51
CA ASN A 80 4.49 5.55 7.20
C ASN A 80 3.27 5.57 8.12
N VAL A 81 2.11 5.22 7.55
CA VAL A 81 0.93 5.02 8.39
C VAL A 81 1.10 3.72 9.17
N SER A 82 0.40 3.64 10.28
CA SER A 82 0.43 2.44 11.09
C SER A 82 -0.86 1.67 10.93
N ARG A 83 -0.80 0.38 11.21
CA ARG A 83 -2.01 -0.43 11.27
C ARG A 83 -2.76 -0.08 12.56
N ALA A 84 -4.06 0.01 12.44
CA ALA A 84 -4.90 0.31 13.59
C ALA A 84 -4.92 -0.82 14.61
#